data_ba07355b044cd481fbab1940da2a6edb
#
_entry.id   ba07355b044cd481fbab1940da2a6edb
#
_cell.length_a   1.000
_cell.length_b   1.000
_cell.length_c   1.000
_cell.angle_alpha   90.00
_cell.angle_beta   90.00
_cell.angle_gamma   90.00
#
_symmetry.space_group_name_H-M   'P 1'
#
loop_
_entity.id
_entity.type
_entity.pdbx_description
1 polymer ?
#
loop_
_entity_poly.entity_id
_entity_poly.type
_entity_poly.pdbx_seq_one_letter_code
_entity_poly.pdbx_strand_id
1 'polypeptide(L)'
;MKIKKIIMVIGFSILIPLFLLFISNLNKQKITLESKYYNTGKFIDINGANLNELLNNKENFILYTYNNFCTFKVSCDEIFNESIKELNITILKIPFEEFKTTSLYNKVNYAPSVILIKEGKIIEYIDPEKNDDLSKYQDKKEFISWIKEYINI
;
A
#
# COMPACT_ATOMS: atom_id res chain seq x y z
N MET A 1 -15.15 -43.12 26.60
CA MET A 1 -13.91 -42.99 25.82
C MET A 1 -14.10 -42.33 24.43
N LYS A 2 -15.24 -42.51 23.73
CA LYS A 2 -15.51 -41.91 22.41
C LYS A 2 -15.68 -40.36 22.41
N ILE A 3 -16.36 -39.78 23.39
CA ILE A 3 -16.65 -38.34 23.47
C ILE A 3 -15.38 -37.50 23.67
N LYS A 4 -14.41 -37.92 24.49
CA LYS A 4 -13.14 -37.23 24.70
C LYS A 4 -12.30 -37.14 23.40
N LYS A 5 -12.33 -38.20 22.55
CA LYS A 5 -11.64 -38.19 21.25
C LYS A 5 -12.28 -37.23 20.24
N ILE A 6 -13.62 -37.12 20.25
CA ILE A 6 -14.35 -36.21 19.35
C ILE A 6 -14.07 -34.76 19.72
N ILE A 7 -14.08 -34.41 21.02
CA ILE A 7 -13.77 -33.05 21.49
C ILE A 7 -12.32 -32.67 21.15
N MET A 8 -11.38 -33.62 21.25
CA MET A 8 -9.99 -33.41 20.90
C MET A 8 -9.78 -33.16 19.40
N VAL A 9 -10.49 -33.86 18.52
CA VAL A 9 -10.42 -33.69 17.07
C VAL A 9 -11.02 -32.35 16.64
N ILE A 10 -12.15 -31.93 17.22
CA ILE A 10 -12.80 -30.65 16.93
C ILE A 10 -11.91 -29.48 17.41
N GLY A 11 -11.30 -29.59 18.60
CA GLY A 11 -10.37 -28.58 19.12
C GLY A 11 -9.15 -28.38 18.19
N PHE A 12 -8.57 -29.46 17.68
CA PHE A 12 -7.44 -29.37 16.73
C PHE A 12 -7.82 -28.80 15.37
N SER A 13 -9.02 -29.10 14.85
CA SER A 13 -9.47 -28.60 13.55
C SER A 13 -9.75 -27.09 13.53
N ILE A 14 -9.99 -26.46 14.67
CA ILE A 14 -10.21 -25.01 14.82
C ILE A 14 -8.89 -24.29 15.15
N LEU A 15 -8.02 -24.90 15.96
CA LEU A 15 -6.75 -24.30 16.38
C LEU A 15 -5.74 -24.17 15.24
N ILE A 16 -5.71 -25.12 14.31
CA ILE A 16 -4.76 -25.10 13.17
C ILE A 16 -5.02 -23.90 12.23
N PRO A 17 -6.24 -23.65 11.73
CA PRO A 17 -6.49 -22.49 10.89
C PRO A 17 -6.30 -21.15 11.62
N LEU A 18 -6.65 -21.06 12.90
CA LEU A 18 -6.35 -19.86 13.72
C LEU A 18 -4.85 -19.62 13.87
N PHE A 19 -4.06 -20.66 14.07
CA PHE A 19 -2.61 -20.59 14.18
C PHE A 19 -1.96 -20.22 12.83
N LEU A 20 -2.47 -20.74 11.72
CA LEU A 20 -2.02 -20.35 10.36
C LEU A 20 -2.35 -18.91 10.04
N LEU A 21 -3.53 -18.41 10.42
CA LEU A 21 -3.90 -16.99 10.29
C LEU A 21 -3.02 -16.09 11.17
N PHE A 22 -2.67 -16.54 12.37
CA PHE A 22 -1.78 -15.81 13.26
C PHE A 22 -0.34 -15.73 12.69
N ILE A 23 0.18 -16.84 12.16
CA ILE A 23 1.51 -16.86 11.50
C ILE A 23 1.52 -16.02 10.22
N SER A 24 0.45 -16.02 9.42
CA SER A 24 0.37 -15.20 8.21
C SER A 24 0.40 -13.70 8.53
N ASN A 25 -0.19 -13.28 9.64
CA ASN A 25 -0.12 -11.90 10.12
C ASN A 25 1.24 -11.52 10.72
N LEU A 26 1.95 -12.47 11.35
CA LEU A 26 3.29 -12.24 11.89
C LEU A 26 4.36 -12.10 10.79
N ASN A 27 4.12 -12.64 9.60
CA ASN A 27 5.10 -12.68 8.51
C ASN A 27 4.97 -11.54 7.48
N LYS A 28 4.13 -10.54 7.70
CA LYS A 28 4.14 -9.31 6.88
C LYS A 28 5.40 -8.49 7.24
N GLN A 29 6.50 -8.85 6.62
CA GLN A 29 7.75 -8.09 6.76
C GLN A 29 7.54 -6.69 6.18
N LYS A 30 7.44 -5.70 7.08
CA LYS A 30 7.25 -4.30 6.68
C LYS A 30 8.37 -3.83 5.77
N ILE A 31 8.02 -2.89 4.91
CA ILE A 31 8.94 -2.23 3.99
C ILE A 31 9.66 -1.10 4.73
N THR A 32 10.97 -1.06 4.66
CA THR A 32 11.75 0.12 5.04
C THR A 32 12.00 0.92 3.75
N LEU A 33 11.50 2.15 3.70
CA LEU A 33 11.74 3.05 2.57
C LEU A 33 13.23 3.43 2.51
N GLU A 34 13.68 3.93 1.37
CA GLU A 34 15.00 4.55 1.30
C GLU A 34 15.08 5.75 2.25
N SER A 35 16.23 5.96 2.88
CA SER A 35 16.41 6.99 3.92
C SER A 35 16.02 8.41 3.47
N LYS A 36 16.17 8.70 2.18
CA LYS A 36 15.80 9.98 1.55
C LYS A 36 14.29 10.27 1.56
N TYR A 37 13.46 9.25 1.84
CA TYR A 37 11.99 9.36 1.86
C TYR A 37 11.41 9.53 3.27
N TYR A 38 12.26 9.59 4.30
CA TYR A 38 11.85 9.90 5.66
C TYR A 38 12.15 11.37 6.01
N ASN A 39 11.47 11.89 7.04
CA ASN A 39 11.64 13.25 7.58
C ASN A 39 11.38 14.37 6.55
N THR A 40 10.40 14.19 5.69
CA THR A 40 10.15 15.08 4.55
C THR A 40 8.72 15.63 4.52
N GLY A 41 7.70 14.79 4.74
CA GLY A 41 6.29 15.17 4.76
C GLY A 41 5.78 15.81 3.45
N LYS A 42 6.21 15.34 2.27
CA LYS A 42 5.90 15.97 0.98
C LYS A 42 5.69 14.98 -0.15
N PHE A 43 4.99 15.42 -1.19
CA PHE A 43 5.04 14.81 -2.51
C PHE A 43 6.29 15.24 -3.28
N ILE A 44 6.81 14.35 -4.12
CA ILE A 44 7.85 14.65 -5.11
C ILE A 44 7.32 14.18 -6.47
N ASP A 45 7.15 15.10 -7.41
CA ASP A 45 6.75 14.78 -8.77
C ASP A 45 7.89 14.10 -9.52
N ILE A 46 7.56 13.00 -10.20
CA ILE A 46 8.47 12.24 -11.04
C ILE A 46 7.83 11.96 -12.40
N ASN A 47 8.63 11.60 -13.38
CA ASN A 47 8.18 11.16 -14.70
C ASN A 47 8.42 9.66 -14.92
N GLY A 48 7.98 9.13 -16.06
CA GLY A 48 8.13 7.71 -16.39
C GLY A 48 9.60 7.24 -16.45
N ALA A 49 10.53 8.10 -16.88
CA ALA A 49 11.97 7.78 -16.93
C ALA A 49 12.54 7.65 -15.52
N ASN A 50 12.22 8.59 -14.61
CA ASN A 50 12.61 8.51 -13.21
C ASN A 50 12.06 7.24 -12.54
N LEU A 51 10.78 6.91 -12.79
CA LEU A 51 10.17 5.71 -12.23
C LEU A 51 10.91 4.45 -12.70
N ASN A 52 11.22 4.33 -13.99
CA ASN A 52 11.96 3.19 -14.51
C ASN A 52 13.37 3.08 -13.90
N GLU A 53 14.06 4.19 -13.66
CA GLU A 53 15.34 4.21 -12.98
C GLU A 53 15.23 3.66 -11.54
N LEU A 54 14.25 4.15 -10.76
CA LEU A 54 14.01 3.70 -9.38
C LEU A 54 13.70 2.20 -9.30
N LEU A 55 12.89 1.69 -10.26
CA LEU A 55 12.57 0.26 -10.35
C LEU A 55 13.80 -0.58 -10.68
N ASN A 56 14.64 -0.14 -11.61
CA ASN A 56 15.88 -0.82 -12.00
C ASN A 56 16.90 -0.83 -10.85
N ASN A 57 16.97 0.25 -10.06
CA ASN A 57 17.80 0.37 -8.88
C ASN A 57 17.25 -0.43 -7.68
N LYS A 58 16.08 -1.06 -7.83
CA LYS A 58 15.40 -1.85 -6.79
C LYS A 58 15.14 -1.05 -5.50
N GLU A 59 14.83 0.24 -5.64
CA GLU A 59 14.52 1.10 -4.50
C GLU A 59 13.17 0.73 -3.86
N ASN A 60 13.05 1.05 -2.57
CA ASN A 60 11.84 0.93 -1.77
C ASN A 60 11.19 2.31 -1.64
N PHE A 61 9.99 2.48 -2.16
CA PHE A 61 9.29 3.77 -2.14
C PHE A 61 7.78 3.59 -2.21
N ILE A 62 7.06 4.68 -1.97
CA ILE A 62 5.62 4.78 -2.17
C ILE A 62 5.39 5.63 -3.40
N LEU A 63 4.56 5.14 -4.32
CA LEU A 63 4.18 5.83 -5.54
C LEU A 63 2.69 6.16 -5.52
N TYR A 64 2.34 7.38 -5.87
CA TYR A 64 0.98 7.82 -6.11
C TYR A 64 0.81 8.16 -7.59
N THR A 65 -0.04 7.40 -8.29
CA THR A 65 -0.45 7.74 -9.65
C THR A 65 -1.81 8.43 -9.64
N TYR A 66 -1.93 9.56 -10.34
CA TYR A 66 -3.09 10.43 -10.29
C TYR A 66 -3.58 10.84 -11.67
N ASN A 67 -4.86 11.16 -11.73
CA ASN A 67 -5.47 11.86 -12.85
C ASN A 67 -6.21 13.10 -12.34
N ASN A 68 -6.57 14.01 -13.26
CA ASN A 68 -7.27 15.25 -12.92
C ASN A 68 -8.77 15.05 -12.64
N PHE A 69 -9.26 13.81 -12.62
CA PHE A 69 -10.68 13.45 -12.50
C PHE A 69 -10.93 12.69 -11.18
N CYS A 70 -10.59 13.28 -10.04
CA CYS A 70 -11.01 12.73 -8.75
C CYS A 70 -12.48 13.11 -8.50
N THR A 71 -13.38 12.12 -8.53
CA THR A 71 -14.84 12.31 -8.33
C THR A 71 -15.28 12.23 -6.87
N PHE A 72 -14.36 12.08 -5.93
CA PHE A 72 -14.65 12.03 -4.50
C PHE A 72 -15.02 13.42 -3.95
N LYS A 73 -15.91 13.47 -2.93
CA LYS A 73 -16.33 14.70 -2.27
C LYS A 73 -15.18 15.50 -1.64
N VAL A 74 -14.17 14.79 -1.15
CA VAL A 74 -12.91 15.34 -0.64
C VAL A 74 -11.82 14.92 -1.62
N SER A 75 -10.93 15.84 -1.95
CA SER A 75 -9.80 15.52 -2.83
C SER A 75 -8.91 14.47 -2.17
N CYS A 76 -8.68 13.35 -2.85
CA CYS A 76 -7.73 12.33 -2.36
C CYS A 76 -6.34 12.94 -2.14
N ASP A 77 -5.94 13.90 -2.96
CA ASP A 77 -4.69 14.64 -2.81
C ASP A 77 -4.59 15.32 -1.44
N GLU A 78 -5.70 15.88 -0.93
CA GLU A 78 -5.74 16.53 0.38
C GLU A 78 -5.56 15.50 1.50
N ILE A 79 -6.31 14.40 1.48
CA ILE A 79 -6.20 13.31 2.45
C ILE A 79 -4.77 12.75 2.48
N PHE A 80 -4.20 12.47 1.31
CA PHE A 80 -2.84 11.93 1.23
C PHE A 80 -1.79 12.96 1.68
N ASN A 81 -1.93 14.24 1.29
CA ASN A 81 -1.00 15.29 1.69
C ASN A 81 -0.98 15.53 3.20
N GLU A 82 -2.14 15.53 3.85
CA GLU A 82 -2.21 15.61 5.31
C GLU A 82 -1.59 14.38 5.99
N SER A 83 -1.83 13.20 5.42
CA SER A 83 -1.31 11.95 5.97
C SER A 83 0.21 11.88 5.89
N ILE A 84 0.81 12.25 4.75
CA ILE A 84 2.28 12.21 4.59
C ILE A 84 2.99 13.24 5.46
N LYS A 85 2.35 14.39 5.73
CA LYS A 85 2.85 15.38 6.71
C LYS A 85 2.87 14.79 8.12
N GLU A 86 1.79 14.12 8.53
CA GLU A 86 1.71 13.48 9.85
C GLU A 86 2.70 12.32 9.99
N LEU A 87 2.86 11.50 8.95
CA LEU A 87 3.80 10.39 8.92
C LEU A 87 5.26 10.83 8.68
N ASN A 88 5.46 12.07 8.26
CA ASN A 88 6.76 12.65 7.94
C ASN A 88 7.54 11.85 6.87
N ILE A 89 6.83 11.40 5.82
CA ILE A 89 7.38 10.60 4.72
C ILE A 89 7.17 11.28 3.37
N THR A 90 7.91 10.85 2.36
CA THR A 90 7.71 11.23 0.96
C THR A 90 6.87 10.17 0.24
N ILE A 91 5.91 10.63 -0.57
CA ILE A 91 5.30 9.84 -1.63
C ILE A 91 5.71 10.44 -2.98
N LEU A 92 6.20 9.59 -3.88
CA LEU A 92 6.49 10.00 -5.27
C LEU A 92 5.18 10.08 -6.04
N LYS A 93 5.02 11.13 -6.85
CA LYS A 93 3.78 11.41 -7.57
C LYS A 93 4.02 11.42 -9.07
N ILE A 94 3.20 10.69 -9.84
CA ILE A 94 3.31 10.57 -11.29
C ILE A 94 1.96 10.73 -11.97
N PRO A 95 1.85 11.52 -13.06
CA PRO A 95 0.64 11.55 -13.88
C PRO A 95 0.30 10.16 -14.42
N PHE A 96 -0.98 9.79 -14.40
CA PHE A 96 -1.42 8.46 -14.85
C PHE A 96 -1.05 8.18 -16.31
N GLU A 97 -1.08 9.20 -17.18
CA GLU A 97 -0.70 9.05 -18.57
C GLU A 97 0.77 8.62 -18.75
N GLU A 98 1.66 9.12 -17.89
CA GLU A 98 3.05 8.68 -17.89
C GLU A 98 3.21 7.31 -17.22
N PHE A 99 2.45 7.05 -16.13
CA PHE A 99 2.44 5.74 -15.47
C PHE A 99 2.04 4.62 -16.42
N LYS A 100 1.08 4.85 -17.33
CA LYS A 100 0.65 3.87 -18.34
C LYS A 100 1.77 3.38 -19.26
N THR A 101 2.85 4.13 -19.40
CA THR A 101 4.00 3.74 -20.22
C THR A 101 4.97 2.80 -19.51
N THR A 102 4.75 2.51 -18.24
CA THR A 102 5.62 1.68 -17.41
C THR A 102 5.12 0.25 -17.29
N SER A 103 6.00 -0.67 -16.89
CA SER A 103 5.65 -2.09 -16.68
C SER A 103 4.66 -2.30 -15.53
N LEU A 104 4.53 -1.35 -14.59
CA LEU A 104 3.64 -1.43 -13.46
C LEU A 104 2.16 -1.33 -13.86
N TYR A 105 1.86 -0.69 -15.01
CA TYR A 105 0.50 -0.55 -15.53
C TYR A 105 -0.19 -1.90 -15.78
N ASN A 106 0.57 -2.94 -16.10
CA ASN A 106 0.01 -4.28 -16.28
C ASN A 106 -0.68 -4.83 -15.02
N LYS A 107 -0.36 -4.29 -13.85
CA LYS A 107 -0.93 -4.72 -12.55
C LYS A 107 -1.86 -3.67 -11.94
N VAL A 108 -1.58 -2.38 -12.12
CA VAL A 108 -2.37 -1.27 -11.57
C VAL A 108 -2.93 -0.47 -12.73
N ASN A 109 -4.21 -0.64 -13.03
CA ASN A 109 -4.85 -0.15 -14.25
C ASN A 109 -5.70 1.10 -14.03
N TYR A 110 -5.85 1.56 -12.79
CA TYR A 110 -6.72 2.67 -12.42
C TYR A 110 -5.96 3.75 -11.66
N ALA A 111 -6.45 4.97 -11.77
CA ALA A 111 -6.01 6.13 -11.00
C ALA A 111 -7.24 6.87 -10.44
N PRO A 112 -7.12 7.40 -9.22
CA PRO A 112 -5.92 7.51 -8.39
C PRO A 112 -5.55 6.19 -7.70
N SER A 113 -4.28 5.81 -7.64
CA SER A 113 -3.81 4.63 -6.89
C SER A 113 -2.52 4.94 -6.13
N VAL A 114 -2.43 4.47 -4.89
CA VAL A 114 -1.19 4.52 -4.11
C VAL A 114 -0.60 3.12 -4.05
N ILE A 115 0.68 2.99 -4.41
CA ILE A 115 1.36 1.73 -4.69
C ILE A 115 2.60 1.64 -3.79
N LEU A 116 2.74 0.54 -3.07
CA LEU A 116 3.89 0.24 -2.23
C LEU A 116 4.89 -0.60 -3.01
N ILE A 117 6.10 -0.09 -3.19
CA ILE A 117 7.17 -0.72 -3.94
C ILE A 117 8.29 -1.17 -3.00
N LYS A 118 8.65 -2.44 -3.11
CA LYS A 118 9.82 -3.03 -2.43
C LYS A 118 10.71 -3.73 -3.45
N GLU A 119 11.99 -3.38 -3.45
CA GLU A 119 12.98 -3.94 -4.38
C GLU A 119 12.54 -3.86 -5.85
N GLY A 120 11.92 -2.72 -6.21
CA GLY A 120 11.40 -2.48 -7.56
C GLY A 120 10.13 -3.27 -7.92
N LYS A 121 9.45 -3.92 -6.95
CA LYS A 121 8.24 -4.73 -7.18
C LYS A 121 7.06 -4.20 -6.38
N ILE A 122 5.86 -4.29 -6.97
CA ILE A 122 4.62 -3.99 -6.26
C ILE A 122 4.38 -5.04 -5.19
N ILE A 123 4.26 -4.60 -3.94
CA ILE A 123 3.88 -5.42 -2.78
C ILE A 123 2.39 -5.31 -2.51
N GLU A 124 1.88 -4.06 -2.50
CA GLU A 124 0.48 -3.77 -2.25
C GLU A 124 0.10 -2.45 -2.92
N TYR A 125 -1.18 -2.21 -3.14
CA TYR A 125 -1.72 -0.94 -3.64
C TYR A 125 -3.19 -0.79 -3.28
N ILE A 126 -3.66 0.44 -3.18
CA ILE A 126 -5.08 0.75 -3.08
C ILE A 126 -5.63 1.08 -4.47
N ASP A 127 -6.85 0.55 -4.73
CA ASP A 127 -7.53 0.59 -6.01
C ASP A 127 -8.88 1.29 -5.87
N PRO A 128 -9.15 2.38 -6.62
CA PRO A 128 -10.39 3.13 -6.52
C PRO A 128 -11.65 2.34 -6.93
N GLU A 129 -11.47 1.24 -7.67
CA GLU A 129 -12.57 0.36 -8.09
C GLU A 129 -12.93 -0.71 -7.03
N LYS A 130 -12.12 -0.84 -5.96
CA LYS A 130 -12.38 -1.78 -4.88
C LYS A 130 -13.10 -1.11 -3.71
N ASN A 131 -14.28 -1.61 -3.35
CA ASN A 131 -15.06 -1.09 -2.22
C ASN A 131 -14.28 -1.06 -0.90
N ASP A 132 -13.43 -2.08 -0.65
CA ASP A 132 -12.62 -2.19 0.57
C ASP A 132 -11.50 -1.15 0.65
N ASP A 133 -11.18 -0.49 -0.46
CA ASP A 133 -10.15 0.54 -0.51
C ASP A 133 -10.72 1.96 -0.45
N LEU A 134 -12.02 2.15 -0.69
CA LEU A 134 -12.62 3.49 -0.79
C LEU A 134 -12.44 4.34 0.47
N SER A 135 -12.51 3.73 1.66
CA SER A 135 -12.30 4.46 2.93
C SER A 135 -10.90 5.09 3.01
N LYS A 136 -9.88 4.45 2.45
CA LYS A 136 -8.49 4.92 2.44
C LYS A 136 -8.30 6.18 1.58
N TYR A 137 -9.21 6.43 0.63
CA TYR A 137 -9.22 7.65 -0.19
C TYR A 137 -9.94 8.82 0.46
N GLN A 138 -10.78 8.56 1.47
CA GLN A 138 -11.71 9.54 2.05
C GLN A 138 -11.45 9.81 3.53
N ASP A 139 -10.73 8.94 4.21
CA ASP A 139 -10.42 9.06 5.64
C ASP A 139 -8.90 8.97 5.87
N LYS A 140 -8.35 10.03 6.44
CA LYS A 140 -6.93 10.14 6.77
C LYS A 140 -6.46 9.04 7.72
N LYS A 141 -7.29 8.65 8.70
CA LYS A 141 -6.91 7.61 9.67
C LYS A 141 -6.83 6.24 9.02
N GLU A 142 -7.76 5.93 8.13
CA GLU A 142 -7.76 4.68 7.35
C GLU A 142 -6.52 4.59 6.45
N PHE A 143 -6.20 5.69 5.75
CA PHE A 143 -4.99 5.74 4.93
C PHE A 143 -3.71 5.58 5.75
N ILE A 144 -3.58 6.31 6.87
CA ILE A 144 -2.44 6.21 7.78
C ILE A 144 -2.31 4.80 8.36
N SER A 145 -3.43 4.19 8.75
CA SER A 145 -3.45 2.83 9.28
C SER A 145 -2.91 1.83 8.26
N TRP A 146 -3.39 1.94 7.01
CA TRP A 146 -2.93 1.11 5.90
C TRP A 146 -1.43 1.31 5.63
N ILE A 147 -0.92 2.55 5.56
CA ILE A 147 0.52 2.80 5.41
C ILE A 147 1.32 2.14 6.55
N LYS A 148 0.89 2.32 7.80
CA LYS A 148 1.57 1.75 8.99
C LYS A 148 1.54 0.22 9.03
N GLU A 149 0.58 -0.41 8.36
CA GLU A 149 0.54 -1.88 8.25
C GLU A 149 1.74 -2.41 7.44
N TYR A 150 2.14 -1.69 6.39
CA TYR A 150 3.15 -2.16 5.43
C TYR A 150 4.49 -1.46 5.53
N ILE A 151 4.56 -0.26 6.09
CA ILE A 151 5.77 0.56 6.12
C ILE A 151 6.31 0.67 7.56
N ASN A 152 7.62 0.60 7.72
CA ASN A 152 8.30 0.91 8.97
C ASN A 152 8.36 2.43 9.15
N ILE A 153 7.54 2.95 10.08
CA ILE A 153 7.46 4.36 10.45
C ILE A 153 7.58 4.47 11.96
#